data_d52658e72d611d2ef154df4e13da4165
#
_entry.id   d52658e72d611d2ef154df4e13da4165
#
_cell.length_a   1.000
_cell.length_b   1.000
_cell.length_c   1.000
_cell.angle_alpha   90.00
_cell.angle_beta   90.00
_cell.angle_gamma   90.00
#
_symmetry.space_group_name_H-M   'P 1'
#
loop_
_entity.id
_entity.type
_entity.pdbx_description
1 polymer ?
#
loop_
_entity_poly.entity_id
_entity_poly.type
_entity_poly.pdbx_seq_one_letter_code
_entity_poly.pdbx_strand_id
1 'polypeptide(L)'
;KEAQIELIQDLFKIYGKMHIWKAKRGTLEIVSLLNSTFDYLLPKNDKIEDWITNDNECFLAFLAGYADAEGSYYLRKPYSKNGKVEWGLFEIQTYDKNIVTSIYHRLKSFGIEAKLSMSRRGGYVDKRGIRTNKDCWRIAINKKQSLWNFIKLIEPYHKHRDKIRDLRTVKNNLLQRNSLPYCKPIAL
;
A
#
# COMPACT_ATOMS: atom_id res chain seq x y z
N LYS A 1 3.79 -10.84 10.07
CA LYS A 1 5.26 -11.00 10.12
C LYS A 1 5.70 -12.24 9.34
N GLU A 2 5.02 -13.38 9.49
CA GLU A 2 5.31 -14.62 8.78
C GLU A 2 5.10 -14.45 7.27
N ALA A 3 3.94 -13.97 6.84
CA ALA A 3 3.63 -13.69 5.44
C ALA A 3 4.64 -12.74 4.77
N GLN A 4 5.23 -11.81 5.51
CA GLN A 4 6.27 -10.92 5.01
C GLN A 4 7.60 -11.65 4.81
N ILE A 5 7.95 -12.57 5.70
CA ILE A 5 9.15 -13.40 5.58
C ILE A 5 9.02 -14.32 4.38
N GLU A 6 7.89 -15.02 4.26
CA GLU A 6 7.58 -15.88 3.13
C GLU A 6 7.69 -15.13 1.80
N LEU A 7 7.09 -13.93 1.73
CA LEU A 7 7.15 -13.09 0.54
C LEU A 7 8.60 -12.74 0.16
N ILE A 8 9.42 -12.29 1.12
CA ILE A 8 10.82 -11.92 0.86
C ILE A 8 11.61 -13.15 0.41
N GLN A 9 11.40 -14.30 1.06
CA GLN A 9 12.04 -15.55 0.66
C GLN A 9 11.66 -15.94 -0.78
N ASP A 10 10.39 -15.89 -1.12
CA ASP A 10 9.90 -16.23 -2.47
C ASP A 10 10.43 -15.31 -3.55
N LEU A 11 10.59 -14.02 -3.25
CA LEU A 11 11.12 -13.05 -4.19
C LEU A 11 12.62 -13.21 -4.44
N PHE A 12 13.40 -13.53 -3.42
CA PHE A 12 14.87 -13.44 -3.51
C PHE A 12 15.61 -14.77 -3.48
N LYS A 13 14.99 -15.88 -3.04
CA LYS A 13 15.67 -17.20 -2.94
C LYS A 13 16.31 -17.71 -4.23
N ILE A 14 15.75 -17.31 -5.38
CA ILE A 14 16.25 -17.72 -6.69
C ILE A 14 17.47 -16.91 -7.14
N TYR A 15 17.75 -15.77 -6.51
CA TYR A 15 18.84 -14.85 -6.89
C TYR A 15 20.06 -14.93 -5.96
N GLY A 16 19.90 -15.51 -4.77
CA GLY A 16 21.01 -15.61 -3.83
C GLY A 16 20.66 -16.29 -2.50
N LYS A 17 21.70 -16.51 -1.70
CA LYS A 17 21.51 -17.03 -0.35
C LYS A 17 20.83 -16.01 0.55
N MET A 18 19.89 -16.50 1.35
CA MET A 18 19.21 -15.70 2.36
C MET A 18 19.58 -16.17 3.75
N HIS A 19 19.86 -15.23 4.63
CA HIS A 19 20.10 -15.48 6.04
C HIS A 19 19.02 -14.76 6.87
N ILE A 20 18.42 -15.48 7.82
CA ILE A 20 17.40 -14.96 8.71
C ILE A 20 17.81 -15.26 10.14
N TRP A 21 17.88 -14.23 10.98
CA TRP A 21 18.17 -14.40 12.41
C TRP A 21 17.38 -13.42 13.26
N LYS A 22 17.31 -13.75 14.54
CA LYS A 22 16.65 -12.89 15.53
C LYS A 22 17.67 -11.88 16.07
N ALA A 23 17.42 -10.60 15.86
CA ALA A 23 18.22 -9.52 16.40
C ALA A 23 18.03 -9.38 17.92
N LYS A 24 18.99 -8.75 18.62
CA LYS A 24 18.95 -8.50 20.07
C LYS A 24 17.69 -7.80 20.54
N ARG A 25 17.07 -6.96 19.69
CA ARG A 25 15.81 -6.23 19.98
C ARG A 25 14.55 -7.07 19.77
N GLY A 26 14.66 -8.36 19.49
CA GLY A 26 13.52 -9.24 19.21
C GLY A 26 12.89 -9.09 17.82
N THR A 27 13.48 -8.28 16.95
CA THR A 27 13.14 -8.17 15.52
C THR A 27 13.84 -9.28 14.73
N LEU A 28 13.29 -9.63 13.58
CA LEU A 28 13.98 -10.50 12.61
C LEU A 28 14.77 -9.62 11.64
N GLU A 29 16.00 -10.01 11.39
CA GLU A 29 16.84 -9.46 10.33
C GLU A 29 16.90 -10.46 9.19
N ILE A 30 16.75 -9.98 7.98
CA ILE A 30 16.80 -10.77 6.75
C ILE A 30 17.87 -10.14 5.86
N VAL A 31 18.88 -10.92 5.49
CA VAL A 31 19.94 -10.51 4.58
C VAL A 31 19.94 -11.44 3.38
N SER A 32 19.92 -10.86 2.19
CA SER A 32 20.08 -11.57 0.93
C SER A 32 21.36 -11.09 0.25
N LEU A 33 22.22 -12.04 -0.11
CA LEU A 33 23.43 -11.75 -0.89
C LEU A 33 23.08 -11.87 -2.38
N LEU A 34 22.92 -10.71 -3.01
CA LEU A 34 22.58 -10.58 -4.43
C LEU A 34 23.83 -10.18 -5.23
N ASN A 35 23.81 -10.44 -6.52
CA ASN A 35 24.89 -9.98 -7.41
C ASN A 35 24.74 -8.47 -7.72
N SER A 36 25.74 -7.85 -8.32
CA SER A 36 25.79 -6.40 -8.60
C SER A 36 24.70 -5.89 -9.54
N THR A 37 23.99 -6.76 -10.28
CA THR A 37 22.85 -6.32 -11.09
C THR A 37 21.68 -5.79 -10.25
N PHE A 38 21.71 -6.05 -8.94
CA PHE A 38 20.72 -5.54 -7.98
C PHE A 38 21.19 -4.27 -7.24
N ASP A 39 22.36 -3.71 -7.58
CA ASP A 39 22.89 -2.51 -6.90
C ASP A 39 21.95 -1.31 -6.99
N TYR A 40 21.07 -1.23 -7.99
CA TYR A 40 20.04 -0.22 -8.10
C TYR A 40 19.02 -0.22 -6.94
N LEU A 41 18.92 -1.31 -6.16
CA LEU A 41 18.09 -1.40 -4.95
C LEU A 41 18.76 -0.77 -3.71
N LEU A 42 20.07 -0.52 -3.74
CA LEU A 42 20.84 -0.05 -2.58
C LEU A 42 20.56 1.42 -2.25
N PRO A 43 20.47 2.37 -3.21
CA PRO A 43 20.17 3.75 -2.90
C PRO A 43 18.73 3.88 -2.40
N LYS A 44 18.55 4.23 -1.12
CA LYS A 44 17.23 4.58 -0.58
C LYS A 44 16.84 6.00 -1.01
N ASN A 45 16.45 6.14 -2.27
CA ASN A 45 15.99 7.41 -2.83
C ASN A 45 14.49 7.58 -2.61
N ASP A 46 14.07 8.80 -2.22
CA ASP A 46 12.64 9.19 -2.22
C ASP A 46 12.22 9.56 -3.66
N LYS A 47 12.40 8.63 -4.60
CA LYS A 47 12.06 8.77 -6.02
C LYS A 47 11.68 7.42 -6.61
N ILE A 48 10.70 7.41 -7.50
CA ILE A 48 10.42 6.28 -8.38
C ILE A 48 11.20 6.51 -9.68
N GLU A 49 11.93 5.51 -10.13
CA GLU A 49 12.71 5.59 -11.35
C GLU A 49 11.81 5.84 -12.58
N ASP A 50 12.32 6.61 -13.54
CA ASP A 50 11.52 7.08 -14.67
C ASP A 50 11.03 5.92 -15.56
N TRP A 51 11.83 4.84 -15.71
CA TRP A 51 11.43 3.66 -16.45
C TRP A 51 10.25 2.92 -15.78
N ILE A 52 10.11 2.99 -14.44
CA ILE A 52 8.96 2.44 -13.71
C ILE A 52 7.73 3.33 -13.93
N THR A 53 7.90 4.65 -13.84
CA THR A 53 6.76 5.57 -13.96
C THR A 53 6.22 5.68 -15.38
N ASN A 54 7.04 5.47 -16.41
CA ASN A 54 6.66 5.57 -17.80
C ASN A 54 5.97 4.33 -18.36
N ASP A 55 6.16 3.17 -17.74
CA ASP A 55 5.50 1.92 -18.11
C ASP A 55 4.38 1.61 -17.12
N ASN A 56 3.18 1.30 -17.64
CA ASN A 56 2.01 1.06 -16.80
C ASN A 56 2.13 -0.23 -15.99
N GLU A 57 2.66 -1.28 -16.58
CA GLU A 57 2.78 -2.59 -15.93
C GLU A 57 3.84 -2.56 -14.83
N CYS A 58 5.02 -1.99 -15.13
CA CYS A 58 6.08 -1.75 -14.15
C CYS A 58 5.59 -0.88 -13.00
N PHE A 59 4.83 0.18 -13.29
CA PHE A 59 4.28 1.05 -12.26
C PHE A 59 3.26 0.32 -11.37
N LEU A 60 2.35 -0.48 -11.95
CA LEU A 60 1.36 -1.23 -11.16
C LEU A 60 2.02 -2.31 -10.29
N ALA A 61 3.04 -2.99 -10.81
CA ALA A 61 3.84 -3.94 -10.04
C ALA A 61 4.59 -3.25 -8.88
N PHE A 62 5.23 -2.10 -9.15
CA PHE A 62 5.84 -1.26 -8.11
C PHE A 62 4.83 -0.82 -7.04
N LEU A 63 3.68 -0.29 -7.47
CA LEU A 63 2.63 0.19 -6.57
C LEU A 63 2.08 -0.94 -5.69
N ALA A 64 1.92 -2.14 -6.24
CA ALA A 64 1.50 -3.32 -5.47
C ALA A 64 2.54 -3.69 -4.42
N GLY A 65 3.83 -3.77 -4.78
CA GLY A 65 4.92 -4.04 -3.83
C GLY A 65 5.01 -2.96 -2.74
N TYR A 66 4.86 -1.69 -3.10
CA TYR A 66 4.85 -0.58 -2.15
C TYR A 66 3.61 -0.64 -1.22
N ALA A 67 2.44 -1.02 -1.77
CA ALA A 67 1.23 -1.24 -0.98
C ALA A 67 1.32 -2.50 -0.11
N ASP A 68 2.03 -3.53 -0.53
CA ASP A 68 2.31 -4.71 0.29
C ASP A 68 3.16 -4.36 1.52
N ALA A 69 4.08 -3.39 1.41
CA ALA A 69 4.90 -2.90 2.51
C ALA A 69 4.15 -1.88 3.39
N GLU A 70 3.67 -0.80 2.82
CA GLU A 70 3.20 0.41 3.51
C GLU A 70 1.68 0.62 3.43
N GLY A 71 0.98 -0.09 2.55
CA GLY A 71 -0.46 0.05 2.33
C GLY A 71 -1.31 -0.67 3.37
N SER A 72 -2.55 -0.24 3.50
CA SER A 72 -3.56 -0.87 4.34
C SER A 72 -4.92 -0.84 3.68
N TYR A 73 -5.57 -2.01 3.64
CA TYR A 73 -6.97 -2.18 3.24
C TYR A 73 -7.78 -2.45 4.50
N TYR A 74 -8.85 -1.70 4.72
CA TYR A 74 -9.69 -1.95 5.88
C TYR A 74 -11.12 -1.40 5.72
N LEU A 75 -12.03 -1.89 6.56
CA LEU A 75 -13.38 -1.40 6.68
C LEU A 75 -13.44 -0.36 7.80
N ARG A 76 -13.94 0.82 7.48
CA ARG A 76 -14.19 1.87 8.47
C ARG A 76 -15.60 1.77 8.99
N LYS A 77 -15.74 1.73 10.31
CA LYS A 77 -17.04 1.82 10.98
C LYS A 77 -17.55 3.26 10.99
N PRO A 78 -18.86 3.46 10.87
CA PRO A 78 -19.46 4.80 10.98
C PRO A 78 -19.22 5.37 12.40
N TYR A 79 -19.05 6.69 12.47
CA TYR A 79 -18.90 7.39 13.76
C TYR A 79 -20.20 7.40 14.57
N SER A 80 -21.36 7.30 13.93
CA SER A 80 -22.67 7.29 14.58
C SER A 80 -22.99 5.88 15.09
N LYS A 81 -23.47 5.79 16.35
CA LYS A 81 -23.95 4.53 16.93
C LYS A 81 -25.09 3.90 16.12
N ASN A 82 -25.84 4.70 15.35
CA ASN A 82 -26.92 4.25 14.47
C ASN A 82 -26.45 3.93 13.04
N GLY A 83 -25.19 4.17 12.71
CA GLY A 83 -24.63 3.87 11.39
C GLY A 83 -24.40 2.37 11.25
N LYS A 84 -25.15 1.75 10.33
CA LYS A 84 -25.09 0.29 10.09
C LYS A 84 -24.13 -0.13 8.98
N VAL A 85 -23.59 0.82 8.22
CA VAL A 85 -22.84 0.51 6.99
C VAL A 85 -21.35 0.80 7.16
N GLU A 86 -20.54 -0.24 7.10
CA GLU A 86 -19.10 -0.10 6.99
C GLU A 86 -18.71 0.24 5.55
N TRP A 87 -17.64 1.00 5.36
CA TRP A 87 -17.13 1.31 4.04
C TRP A 87 -15.65 0.99 3.91
N GLY A 88 -15.31 0.34 2.79
CA GLY A 88 -13.95 0.01 2.46
C GLY A 88 -13.12 1.25 2.16
N LEU A 89 -11.85 1.18 2.51
CA LEU A 89 -10.89 2.19 2.14
C LEU A 89 -9.49 1.56 1.99
N PHE A 90 -8.68 2.22 1.18
CA PHE A 90 -7.25 1.95 1.05
C PHE A 90 -6.46 3.18 1.43
N GLU A 91 -5.35 3.00 2.15
CA GLU A 91 -4.40 4.09 2.41
C GLU A 91 -2.96 3.60 2.46
N ILE A 92 -2.05 4.50 2.10
CA ILE A 92 -0.61 4.38 2.31
C ILE A 92 -0.19 5.52 3.24
N GLN A 93 0.61 5.23 4.26
CA GLN A 93 1.23 6.24 5.12
C GLN A 93 2.74 6.02 5.12
N THR A 94 3.50 7.05 4.75
CA THR A 94 4.95 6.97 4.61
C THR A 94 5.63 8.31 4.84
N TYR A 95 6.93 8.29 5.02
CA TYR A 95 7.80 9.47 5.08
C TYR A 95 8.37 9.87 3.70
N ASP A 96 8.15 9.07 2.66
CA ASP A 96 8.69 9.24 1.31
C ASP A 96 7.74 10.13 0.49
N LYS A 97 7.88 11.45 0.66
CA LYS A 97 6.98 12.47 0.07
C LYS A 97 6.92 12.39 -1.46
N ASN A 98 8.09 12.26 -2.10
CA ASN A 98 8.15 12.33 -3.56
C ASN A 98 7.58 11.06 -4.19
N ILE A 99 7.82 9.89 -3.56
CA ILE A 99 7.22 8.61 -3.99
C ILE A 99 5.69 8.71 -3.94
N VAL A 100 5.10 9.12 -2.81
CA VAL A 100 3.63 9.21 -2.73
C VAL A 100 3.05 10.29 -3.61
N THR A 101 3.78 11.38 -3.87
CA THR A 101 3.36 12.41 -4.82
C THR A 101 3.31 11.85 -6.25
N SER A 102 4.33 11.10 -6.66
CA SER A 102 4.36 10.42 -7.96
C SER A 102 3.24 9.39 -8.08
N ILE A 103 3.01 8.58 -7.05
CA ILE A 103 1.89 7.64 -6.99
C ILE A 103 0.55 8.39 -7.16
N TYR A 104 0.35 9.50 -6.44
CA TYR A 104 -0.88 10.30 -6.54
C TYR A 104 -1.14 10.78 -7.96
N HIS A 105 -0.14 11.33 -8.66
CA HIS A 105 -0.29 11.80 -10.03
C HIS A 105 -0.59 10.65 -11.01
N ARG A 106 0.06 9.50 -10.84
CA ARG A 106 -0.20 8.32 -11.67
C ARG A 106 -1.58 7.72 -11.41
N LEU A 107 -2.07 7.68 -10.17
CA LEU A 107 -3.45 7.28 -9.87
C LEU A 107 -4.46 8.18 -10.58
N LYS A 108 -4.22 9.49 -10.62
CA LYS A 108 -5.08 10.43 -11.37
C LYS A 108 -5.10 10.12 -12.87
N SER A 109 -3.96 9.78 -13.48
CA SER A 109 -3.92 9.41 -14.90
C SER A 109 -4.69 8.12 -15.22
N PHE A 110 -4.87 7.23 -14.25
CA PHE A 110 -5.76 6.06 -14.33
C PHE A 110 -7.24 6.37 -14.00
N GLY A 111 -7.59 7.65 -13.81
CA GLY A 111 -8.95 8.06 -13.43
C GLY A 111 -9.34 7.70 -11.99
N ILE A 112 -8.36 7.41 -11.13
CA ILE A 112 -8.58 7.08 -9.73
C ILE A 112 -8.49 8.33 -8.88
N GLU A 113 -9.60 8.71 -8.24
CA GLU A 113 -9.61 9.80 -7.28
C GLU A 113 -9.03 9.36 -5.95
N ALA A 114 -7.86 9.90 -5.63
CA ALA A 114 -7.18 9.73 -4.35
C ALA A 114 -7.04 11.08 -3.63
N LYS A 115 -6.88 11.05 -2.33
CA LYS A 115 -6.57 12.23 -1.51
C LYS A 115 -5.13 12.12 -1.01
N LEU A 116 -4.28 13.07 -1.39
CA LEU A 116 -2.95 13.24 -0.82
C LEU A 116 -3.00 14.28 0.31
N SER A 117 -2.46 13.96 1.46
CA SER A 117 -2.42 14.87 2.62
C SER A 117 -1.25 14.54 3.54
N MET A 118 -0.80 15.55 4.29
CA MET A 118 0.10 15.34 5.42
C MET A 118 -0.70 14.75 6.60
N SER A 119 -0.31 13.58 7.10
CA SER A 119 -0.98 12.92 8.23
C SER A 119 -0.40 13.35 9.58
N ARG A 120 0.91 13.63 9.64
CA ARG A 120 1.62 14.15 10.83
C ARG A 120 2.78 15.03 10.40
N ARG A 121 3.04 16.11 11.16
CA ARG A 121 4.23 16.95 10.99
C ARG A 121 5.43 16.35 11.70
N GLY A 122 6.62 16.59 11.16
CA GLY A 122 7.87 16.37 11.88
C GLY A 122 7.86 17.13 13.21
N GLY A 123 8.46 16.54 14.24
CA GLY A 123 8.44 17.09 15.60
C GLY A 123 7.22 16.71 16.45
N TYR A 124 6.15 16.15 15.86
CA TYR A 124 4.98 15.67 16.61
C TYR A 124 5.38 14.56 17.58
N VAL A 125 4.89 14.68 18.83
CA VAL A 125 5.07 13.66 19.88
C VAL A 125 3.72 12.97 20.11
N ASP A 126 3.68 11.66 19.99
CA ASP A 126 2.46 10.88 20.22
C ASP A 126 2.20 10.67 21.73
N LYS A 127 1.04 10.08 22.07
CA LYS A 127 0.64 9.81 23.47
C LYS A 127 1.60 8.88 24.23
N ARG A 128 2.49 8.18 23.54
CA ARG A 128 3.52 7.28 24.12
C ARG A 128 4.87 7.96 24.24
N GLY A 129 4.96 9.27 23.95
CA GLY A 129 6.21 10.05 23.97
C GLY A 129 7.11 9.84 22.74
N ILE A 130 6.65 9.13 21.71
CA ILE A 130 7.44 8.87 20.49
C ILE A 130 7.38 10.11 19.59
N ARG A 131 8.56 10.70 19.32
CA ARG A 131 8.70 11.85 18.44
C ARG A 131 8.82 11.42 16.98
N THR A 132 8.04 12.04 16.12
CA THR A 132 8.13 11.89 14.66
C THR A 132 9.23 12.83 14.12
N ASN A 133 10.24 12.30 13.44
CA ASN A 133 11.38 13.10 12.97
C ASN A 133 11.14 13.80 11.62
N LYS A 134 10.23 13.29 10.81
CA LYS A 134 9.91 13.81 9.46
C LYS A 134 8.39 13.93 9.28
N ASP A 135 7.98 14.73 8.30
CA ASP A 135 6.57 14.78 7.88
C ASP A 135 6.12 13.43 7.35
N CYS A 136 4.98 12.97 7.85
CA CYS A 136 4.34 11.74 7.38
C CYS A 136 3.22 12.07 6.41
N TRP A 137 3.25 11.49 5.23
CA TRP A 137 2.31 11.71 4.14
C TRP A 137 1.36 10.54 4.01
N ARG A 138 0.16 10.82 3.52
CA ARG A 138 -0.89 9.82 3.34
C ARG A 138 -1.58 10.00 1.99
N ILE A 139 -1.68 8.90 1.23
CA ILE A 139 -2.65 8.73 0.14
C ILE A 139 -3.82 7.92 0.69
N ALA A 140 -5.05 8.35 0.40
CA ALA A 140 -6.26 7.60 0.74
C ALA A 140 -7.21 7.54 -0.46
N ILE A 141 -7.77 6.35 -0.71
CA ILE A 141 -8.79 6.09 -1.73
C ILE A 141 -10.02 5.58 -0.99
N ASN A 142 -11.09 6.40 -0.93
CA ASN A 142 -12.31 6.10 -0.18
C ASN A 142 -13.60 6.23 -1.02
N LYS A 143 -13.54 6.88 -2.20
CA LYS A 143 -14.66 6.89 -3.13
C LYS A 143 -14.88 5.50 -3.70
N LYS A 144 -16.08 4.99 -3.61
CA LYS A 144 -16.46 3.63 -3.97
C LYS A 144 -15.98 3.22 -5.37
N GLN A 145 -16.26 4.04 -6.39
CA GLN A 145 -15.88 3.75 -7.77
C GLN A 145 -14.35 3.77 -7.96
N SER A 146 -13.67 4.77 -7.38
CA SER A 146 -12.20 4.87 -7.45
C SER A 146 -11.52 3.71 -6.74
N LEU A 147 -12.04 3.29 -5.57
CA LEU A 147 -11.50 2.15 -4.83
C LEU A 147 -11.73 0.84 -5.59
N TRP A 148 -12.88 0.67 -6.22
CA TRP A 148 -13.17 -0.49 -7.06
C TRP A 148 -12.22 -0.58 -8.27
N ASN A 149 -12.05 0.54 -8.99
CA ASN A 149 -11.14 0.61 -10.13
C ASN A 149 -9.69 0.35 -9.71
N PHE A 150 -9.27 0.94 -8.59
CA PHE A 150 -7.95 0.72 -8.00
C PHE A 150 -7.71 -0.76 -7.68
N ILE A 151 -8.66 -1.42 -7.00
CA ILE A 151 -8.54 -2.83 -6.66
C ILE A 151 -8.39 -3.69 -7.93
N LYS A 152 -9.20 -3.45 -8.96
CA LYS A 152 -9.10 -4.20 -10.22
C LYS A 152 -7.72 -4.07 -10.88
N LEU A 153 -7.12 -2.89 -10.82
CA LEU A 153 -5.80 -2.64 -11.42
C LEU A 153 -4.67 -3.30 -10.65
N ILE A 154 -4.71 -3.28 -9.31
CA ILE A 154 -3.57 -3.67 -8.48
C ILE A 154 -3.62 -5.12 -7.99
N GLU A 155 -4.82 -5.70 -7.86
CA GLU A 155 -5.02 -7.05 -7.32
C GLU A 155 -4.13 -8.13 -7.99
N PRO A 156 -3.91 -8.14 -9.33
CA PRO A 156 -3.07 -9.15 -9.98
C PRO A 156 -1.60 -9.11 -9.57
N TYR A 157 -1.12 -7.95 -9.11
CA TYR A 157 0.30 -7.72 -8.78
C TYR A 157 0.61 -7.93 -7.31
N HIS A 158 -0.38 -7.97 -6.41
CA HIS A 158 -0.16 -8.24 -4.99
C HIS A 158 0.42 -9.62 -4.74
N LYS A 159 1.41 -9.69 -3.85
CA LYS A 159 2.08 -10.93 -3.45
C LYS A 159 1.94 -11.22 -1.96
N HIS A 160 1.71 -10.20 -1.12
CA HIS A 160 1.63 -10.37 0.32
C HIS A 160 0.28 -10.99 0.73
N ARG A 161 0.28 -12.21 1.26
CA ARG A 161 -0.90 -13.01 1.62
C ARG A 161 -1.94 -12.24 2.46
N ASP A 162 -1.48 -11.54 3.50
CA ASP A 162 -2.40 -10.79 4.38
C ASP A 162 -3.01 -9.58 3.68
N LYS A 163 -2.25 -8.89 2.82
CA LYS A 163 -2.78 -7.75 2.04
C LYS A 163 -3.83 -8.21 1.04
N ILE A 164 -3.61 -9.35 0.38
CA ILE A 164 -4.60 -9.97 -0.52
C ILE A 164 -5.88 -10.31 0.24
N ARG A 165 -5.79 -10.89 1.45
CA ARG A 165 -6.95 -11.18 2.30
C ARG A 165 -7.72 -9.90 2.64
N ASP A 166 -7.02 -8.86 3.09
CA ASP A 166 -7.62 -7.59 3.51
C ASP A 166 -8.24 -6.85 2.30
N LEU A 167 -7.57 -6.87 1.14
CA LEU A 167 -8.11 -6.38 -0.13
C LEU A 167 -9.42 -7.10 -0.50
N ARG A 168 -9.46 -8.43 -0.41
CA ARG A 168 -10.67 -9.22 -0.69
C ARG A 168 -11.81 -8.86 0.24
N THR A 169 -11.53 -8.59 1.51
CA THR A 169 -12.54 -8.11 2.48
C THR A 169 -13.15 -6.79 2.03
N VAL A 170 -12.32 -5.83 1.60
CA VAL A 170 -12.79 -4.54 1.07
C VAL A 170 -13.55 -4.73 -0.25
N LYS A 171 -13.07 -5.57 -1.16
CA LYS A 171 -13.73 -5.90 -2.43
C LYS A 171 -15.13 -6.48 -2.22
N ASN A 172 -15.28 -7.41 -1.28
CA ASN A 172 -16.57 -8.00 -0.93
C ASN A 172 -17.54 -6.96 -0.35
N ASN A 173 -17.06 -6.06 0.51
CA ASN A 173 -17.87 -4.93 1.01
C ASN A 173 -18.37 -4.02 -0.13
N LEU A 174 -17.52 -3.72 -1.10
CA LEU A 174 -17.91 -2.93 -2.27
C LEU A 174 -18.99 -3.63 -3.10
N LEU A 175 -18.88 -4.95 -3.32
CA LEU A 175 -19.87 -5.76 -4.04
C LEU A 175 -21.20 -5.79 -3.31
N GLN A 176 -21.21 -6.05 -2.01
CA GLN A 176 -22.43 -6.05 -1.19
C GLN A 176 -23.15 -4.71 -1.22
N ARG A 177 -22.39 -3.61 -1.19
CA ARG A 177 -22.94 -2.25 -1.30
C ARG A 177 -23.46 -1.91 -2.71
N ASN A 178 -23.08 -2.64 -3.76
CA ASN A 178 -23.62 -2.51 -5.10
C ASN A 178 -24.99 -3.20 -5.24
N SER A 179 -25.22 -4.26 -4.50
CA SER A 179 -26.50 -4.98 -4.48
C SER A 179 -27.60 -4.30 -3.63
N LEU A 180 -27.26 -3.26 -2.86
CA LEU A 180 -28.24 -2.49 -2.12
C LEU A 180 -29.10 -1.59 -3.04
N PRO A 181 -30.42 -1.51 -2.84
CA PRO A 181 -31.36 -0.84 -3.76
C PRO A 181 -31.13 0.66 -3.98
N TYR A 182 -30.27 1.31 -3.19
CA TYR A 182 -29.90 2.71 -3.32
C TYR A 182 -28.67 3.01 -4.19
N CYS A 183 -28.04 2.01 -4.75
CA CYS A 183 -26.94 2.22 -5.68
C CYS A 183 -27.47 2.15 -7.12
N LYS A 184 -27.77 3.29 -7.76
CA LYS A 184 -27.97 3.32 -9.21
C LYS A 184 -26.78 2.64 -9.88
N PRO A 185 -26.99 1.65 -10.76
CA PRO A 185 -25.92 1.12 -11.57
C PRO A 185 -25.34 2.26 -12.41
N ILE A 186 -24.03 2.50 -12.30
CA ILE A 186 -23.36 3.42 -13.20
C ILE A 186 -23.21 2.63 -14.50
N ALA A 187 -23.82 3.13 -15.57
CA ALA A 187 -23.60 2.61 -16.92
C ALA A 187 -22.09 2.64 -17.22
N LEU A 188 -21.60 1.51 -17.67
CA LEU A 188 -20.22 1.34 -18.16
C LEU A 188 -20.03 2.08 -19.47
#